data_7de23909dc0af304f2c640554c1b220d
#
_entry.id   7de23909dc0af304f2c640554c1b220d
#
_cell.length_a   1.000
_cell.length_b   1.000
_cell.length_c   1.000
_cell.angle_alpha   90.00
_cell.angle_beta   90.00
_cell.angle_gamma   90.00
#
_symmetry.space_group_name_H-M   'P 1'
#
loop_
_entity.id
_entity.type
_entity.pdbx_description
1 polymer ?
#
loop_
_entity_poly.entity_id
_entity_poly.type
_entity_poly.pdbx_seq_one_letter_code
_entity_poly.pdbx_strand_id
1 'polypeptide(L)'
;MIAADHPLVALTLCFRNRTLPWSEAAAIAAHTPAITHVYAPLTYAWAPHEAYLRRYGSGRKRVLFVGMNPGPFGMVQTGIPFGDVPSVRDWLGIIAPVEAPPRQDPKKPVRGFSCPRREVSGVRLWGMFAKRFGTPQRFFADHFVLNYCPLAFLAHGRNVTPDKLPAAVREPLLTQCDAYLRAVVSLLQPEWVVGIGQWATKRVAQALACTAGKEAAIVLPEKGDRPDRPAQTIPTPKVVTMLHPSPASPAANRGWAAQAVAQLETAGVW
;
A
#
# COMPACT_ATOMS: atom_id res chain seq x y z
N MET A 1 9.03 -9.46 23.24
CA MET A 1 10.14 -8.59 22.75
C MET A 1 10.65 -9.14 21.42
N ILE A 2 9.83 -9.01 20.35
CA ILE A 2 10.15 -9.48 18.99
C ILE A 2 9.61 -8.41 18.04
N ALA A 3 10.41 -7.46 17.60
CA ALA A 3 10.01 -6.61 16.47
C ALA A 3 11.13 -5.68 15.94
N ALA A 4 12.29 -5.59 16.56
CA ALA A 4 13.28 -4.55 16.24
C ALA A 4 14.19 -4.87 15.03
N ASP A 5 14.09 -6.05 14.41
CA ASP A 5 15.10 -6.50 13.46
C ASP A 5 14.78 -6.24 11.98
N HIS A 6 13.54 -5.84 11.64
CA HIS A 6 13.16 -5.59 10.26
C HIS A 6 12.77 -4.12 10.06
N PRO A 7 13.59 -3.30 9.37
CA PRO A 7 13.37 -1.84 9.27
C PRO A 7 12.01 -1.47 8.70
N LEU A 8 11.54 -2.17 7.65
CA LEU A 8 10.24 -1.89 7.05
C LEU A 8 9.07 -2.24 7.98
N VAL A 9 9.22 -3.26 8.84
CA VAL A 9 8.21 -3.58 9.87
C VAL A 9 8.14 -2.46 10.89
N ALA A 10 9.27 -2.02 11.42
CA ALA A 10 9.33 -0.92 12.39
C ALA A 10 8.73 0.38 11.83
N LEU A 11 9.09 0.71 10.58
CA LEU A 11 8.57 1.87 9.86
C LEU A 11 7.05 1.78 9.68
N THR A 12 6.53 0.62 9.30
CA THR A 12 5.09 0.42 9.08
C THR A 12 4.30 0.43 10.40
N LEU A 13 4.87 -0.08 11.49
CA LEU A 13 4.27 0.03 12.83
C LEU A 13 4.15 1.50 13.26
N CYS A 14 5.18 2.30 13.06
CA CYS A 14 5.15 3.73 13.33
C CYS A 14 4.07 4.44 12.49
N PHE A 15 3.97 4.12 11.21
CA PHE A 15 2.95 4.64 10.32
C PHE A 15 1.53 4.22 10.75
N ARG A 16 1.33 2.94 11.07
CA ARG A 16 0.06 2.44 11.63
C ARG A 16 -0.39 3.28 12.81
N ASN A 17 0.50 3.47 13.79
CA ASN A 17 0.17 4.22 15.00
C ASN A 17 -0.16 5.69 14.71
N ARG A 18 0.51 6.32 13.75
CA ARG A 18 0.22 7.69 13.31
C ARG A 18 -1.11 7.80 12.57
N THR A 19 -1.59 6.74 11.94
CA THR A 19 -2.87 6.73 11.22
C THR A 19 -4.05 6.22 12.05
N LEU A 20 -3.83 5.73 13.27
CA LEU A 20 -4.89 5.30 14.20
C LEU A 20 -5.99 6.35 14.43
N PRO A 21 -5.72 7.67 14.56
CA PRO A 21 -6.76 8.66 14.75
C PRO A 21 -7.82 8.69 13.65
N TRP A 22 -7.47 8.26 12.42
CA TRP A 22 -8.41 8.16 11.29
C TRP A 22 -9.02 6.77 11.11
N SER A 23 -8.68 5.80 11.97
CA SER A 23 -9.24 4.44 11.90
C SER A 23 -10.66 4.35 12.46
N GLU A 24 -11.10 5.35 13.22
CA GLU A 24 -12.43 5.41 13.78
C GLU A 24 -13.36 6.23 12.90
N ALA A 25 -14.47 5.63 12.48
CA ALA A 25 -15.47 6.33 11.67
C ALA A 25 -16.02 7.57 12.38
N ALA A 26 -16.08 7.58 13.71
CA ALA A 26 -16.55 8.71 14.50
C ALA A 26 -15.68 9.96 14.34
N ALA A 27 -14.35 9.80 14.32
CA ALA A 27 -13.43 10.91 14.12
C ALA A 27 -13.59 11.54 12.72
N ILE A 28 -13.94 10.75 11.72
CA ILE A 28 -14.17 11.21 10.35
C ILE A 28 -15.61 11.71 10.17
N ALA A 29 -16.59 11.06 10.80
CA ALA A 29 -18.01 11.43 10.70
C ALA A 29 -18.29 12.83 11.24
N ALA A 30 -17.51 13.33 12.19
CA ALA A 30 -17.61 14.72 12.66
C ALA A 30 -17.38 15.74 11.53
N HIS A 31 -16.62 15.38 10.49
CA HIS A 31 -16.29 16.22 9.34
C HIS A 31 -17.01 15.79 8.05
N THR A 32 -17.48 14.53 8.00
CA THR A 32 -18.23 14.01 6.84
C THR A 32 -19.18 12.88 7.27
N PRO A 33 -20.43 13.20 7.56
CA PRO A 33 -21.44 12.21 7.99
C PRO A 33 -21.70 11.09 6.99
N ALA A 34 -21.30 11.29 5.73
CA ALA A 34 -21.43 10.27 4.68
C ALA A 34 -20.52 9.06 4.91
N ILE A 35 -19.40 9.19 5.61
CA ILE A 35 -18.50 8.06 5.92
C ILE A 35 -19.07 7.28 7.11
N THR A 36 -19.55 6.09 6.84
CA THR A 36 -20.19 5.22 7.84
C THR A 36 -19.22 4.25 8.50
N HIS A 37 -18.20 3.78 7.77
CA HIS A 37 -17.21 2.83 8.28
C HIS A 37 -15.81 3.16 7.73
N VAL A 38 -14.82 2.89 8.56
CA VAL A 38 -13.40 2.93 8.17
C VAL A 38 -12.78 1.60 8.53
N TYR A 39 -12.06 1.00 7.58
CA TYR A 39 -11.25 -0.17 7.83
C TYR A 39 -9.77 0.20 7.87
N ALA A 40 -9.08 -0.29 8.91
CA ALA A 40 -7.65 -0.11 9.14
C ALA A 40 -6.93 -1.48 9.10
N PRO A 41 -6.67 -2.06 7.93
CA PRO A 41 -6.09 -3.41 7.81
C PRO A 41 -4.76 -3.57 8.53
N LEU A 42 -3.98 -2.51 8.67
CA LEU A 42 -2.72 -2.55 9.43
C LEU A 42 -2.93 -2.80 10.94
N THR A 43 -4.16 -2.69 11.45
CA THR A 43 -4.50 -3.03 12.84
C THR A 43 -4.94 -4.49 12.94
N TYR A 44 -6.10 -4.82 12.38
CA TYR A 44 -6.75 -6.10 12.58
C TYR A 44 -6.19 -7.23 11.68
N ALA A 45 -5.53 -6.89 10.58
CA ALA A 45 -4.85 -7.83 9.69
C ALA A 45 -3.31 -7.64 9.73
N TRP A 46 -2.79 -7.30 10.90
CA TRP A 46 -1.36 -7.07 11.08
C TRP A 46 -0.53 -8.34 10.84
N ALA A 47 -0.95 -9.48 11.36
CA ALA A 47 -0.19 -10.71 11.26
C ALA A 47 0.16 -11.09 9.81
N PRO A 48 -0.79 -11.15 8.84
CA PRO A 48 -0.44 -11.38 7.44
C PRO A 48 0.34 -10.22 6.82
N HIS A 49 0.09 -8.97 7.23
CA HIS A 49 0.84 -7.82 6.74
C HIS A 49 2.31 -7.89 7.19
N GLU A 50 2.57 -8.16 8.46
CA GLU A 50 3.92 -8.34 8.99
C GLU A 50 4.65 -9.50 8.30
N ALA A 51 3.97 -10.63 8.08
CA ALA A 51 4.53 -11.74 7.33
C ALA A 51 4.93 -11.33 5.89
N TYR A 52 4.12 -10.50 5.24
CA TYR A 52 4.41 -9.93 3.92
C TYR A 52 5.66 -9.03 3.95
N LEU A 53 5.73 -8.11 4.92
CA LEU A 53 6.88 -7.23 5.08
C LEU A 53 8.18 -8.00 5.34
N ARG A 54 8.15 -8.96 6.28
CA ARG A 54 9.32 -9.76 6.64
C ARG A 54 9.80 -10.64 5.50
N ARG A 55 8.88 -11.28 4.78
CA ARG A 55 9.21 -12.22 3.70
C ARG A 55 9.73 -11.51 2.46
N TYR A 56 9.20 -10.33 2.15
CA TYR A 56 9.40 -9.69 0.85
C TYR A 56 9.95 -8.27 0.90
N GLY A 57 9.96 -7.62 2.05
CA GLY A 57 10.33 -6.21 2.19
C GLY A 57 11.80 -5.95 2.54
N SER A 58 12.66 -6.98 2.53
CA SER A 58 14.08 -6.81 2.84
C SER A 58 14.90 -6.35 1.64
N GLY A 59 15.97 -5.60 1.90
CA GLY A 59 16.96 -5.17 0.91
C GLY A 59 16.46 -4.06 -0.02
N ARG A 60 17.32 -3.65 -0.96
CA ARG A 60 16.97 -2.71 -2.03
C ARG A 60 15.90 -3.33 -2.93
N LYS A 61 15.05 -2.46 -3.49
CA LYS A 61 14.06 -2.84 -4.48
C LYS A 61 14.18 -1.90 -5.67
N ARG A 62 14.49 -2.42 -6.83
CA ARG A 62 14.64 -1.61 -8.04
C ARG A 62 13.34 -0.90 -8.43
N VAL A 63 12.20 -1.54 -8.20
CA VAL A 63 10.87 -1.00 -8.57
C VAL A 63 9.92 -1.04 -7.37
N LEU A 64 9.32 0.10 -7.04
CA LEU A 64 8.27 0.23 -6.03
C LEU A 64 6.93 0.51 -6.73
N PHE A 65 5.98 -0.41 -6.62
CA PHE A 65 4.60 -0.21 -7.08
C PHE A 65 3.75 0.38 -5.97
N VAL A 66 3.03 1.46 -6.27
CA VAL A 66 2.22 2.18 -5.28
C VAL A 66 0.77 2.26 -5.74
N GLY A 67 -0.14 1.58 -5.01
CA GLY A 67 -1.58 1.73 -5.15
C GLY A 67 -2.13 2.88 -4.31
N MET A 68 -3.43 3.19 -4.47
CA MET A 68 -4.07 4.28 -3.73
C MET A 68 -4.36 3.87 -2.27
N ASN A 69 -5.30 2.95 -2.07
CA ASN A 69 -5.79 2.52 -0.76
C ASN A 69 -6.43 1.11 -0.81
N PRO A 70 -6.73 0.49 0.34
CA PRO A 70 -7.27 -0.86 0.41
C PRO A 70 -8.59 -1.05 -0.33
N GLY A 71 -8.69 -2.10 -1.15
CA GLY A 71 -9.94 -2.60 -1.69
C GLY A 71 -10.68 -3.50 -0.70
N PRO A 72 -12.03 -3.56 -0.75
CA PRO A 72 -12.85 -4.22 0.26
C PRO A 72 -12.76 -5.75 0.25
N PHE A 73 -12.35 -6.36 -0.86
CA PHE A 73 -12.19 -7.81 -1.00
C PHE A 73 -10.72 -8.21 -1.19
N GLY A 74 -9.81 -7.22 -1.14
CA GLY A 74 -8.37 -7.36 -1.19
C GLY A 74 -7.71 -7.09 0.16
N MET A 75 -6.97 -5.98 0.26
CA MET A 75 -6.22 -5.65 1.48
C MET A 75 -7.11 -5.54 2.73
N VAL A 76 -8.38 -5.14 2.60
CA VAL A 76 -9.33 -5.15 3.74
C VAL A 76 -9.47 -6.54 4.33
N GLN A 77 -9.38 -7.60 3.52
CA GLN A 77 -9.50 -8.99 3.98
C GLN A 77 -8.17 -9.58 4.43
N THR A 78 -7.08 -9.29 3.73
CA THR A 78 -5.81 -10.01 3.89
C THR A 78 -4.69 -9.19 4.52
N GLY A 79 -4.87 -7.87 4.67
CA GLY A 79 -3.80 -6.97 5.10
C GLY A 79 -2.74 -6.68 4.03
N ILE A 80 -2.77 -7.35 2.88
CA ILE A 80 -1.75 -7.24 1.83
C ILE A 80 -2.25 -6.34 0.68
N PRO A 81 -1.44 -5.40 0.18
CA PRO A 81 -1.84 -4.54 -0.93
C PRO A 81 -2.35 -5.35 -2.12
N PHE A 82 -3.52 -4.98 -2.66
CA PHE A 82 -4.20 -5.73 -3.72
C PHE A 82 -4.47 -7.21 -3.38
N GLY A 83 -4.47 -7.58 -2.12
CA GLY A 83 -4.38 -8.95 -1.60
C GLY A 83 -5.66 -9.77 -1.77
N ASP A 84 -6.04 -10.08 -3.01
CA ASP A 84 -7.05 -11.09 -3.31
C ASP A 84 -6.69 -12.42 -2.63
N VAL A 85 -7.64 -13.03 -1.92
CA VAL A 85 -7.36 -14.18 -1.02
C VAL A 85 -6.60 -15.32 -1.71
N PRO A 86 -7.02 -15.86 -2.87
CA PRO A 86 -6.24 -16.91 -3.53
C PRO A 86 -4.84 -16.45 -3.97
N SER A 87 -4.71 -15.22 -4.45
CA SER A 87 -3.38 -14.71 -4.84
C SER A 87 -2.42 -14.62 -3.65
N VAL A 88 -2.93 -14.24 -2.47
CA VAL A 88 -2.13 -14.17 -1.24
C VAL A 88 -1.81 -15.56 -0.71
N ARG A 89 -2.81 -16.43 -0.64
CA ARG A 89 -2.67 -17.77 -0.10
C ARG A 89 -1.78 -18.65 -0.98
N ASP A 90 -2.11 -18.71 -2.28
CA ASP A 90 -1.57 -19.74 -3.18
C ASP A 90 -0.28 -19.27 -3.86
N TRP A 91 -0.17 -18.00 -4.22
CA TRP A 91 1.05 -17.49 -4.88
C TRP A 91 2.00 -16.82 -3.89
N LEU A 92 1.54 -15.88 -3.03
CA LEU A 92 2.40 -15.27 -2.02
C LEU A 92 2.73 -16.24 -0.87
N GLY A 93 1.99 -17.32 -0.70
CA GLY A 93 2.21 -18.31 0.35
C GLY A 93 2.02 -17.74 1.76
N ILE A 94 1.10 -16.79 1.93
CA ILE A 94 0.82 -16.15 3.22
C ILE A 94 -0.59 -16.53 3.67
N ILE A 95 -0.66 -17.14 4.84
CA ILE A 95 -1.88 -17.38 5.61
C ILE A 95 -1.55 -17.03 7.06
N ALA A 96 -2.32 -16.12 7.64
CA ALA A 96 -2.19 -15.76 9.05
C ALA A 96 -3.54 -15.28 9.60
N PRO A 97 -3.74 -15.26 10.91
CA PRO A 97 -4.97 -14.79 11.53
C PRO A 97 -5.29 -13.34 11.14
N VAL A 98 -6.56 -13.09 10.87
CA VAL A 98 -7.13 -11.75 10.67
C VAL A 98 -8.21 -11.57 11.71
N GLU A 99 -8.08 -10.56 12.54
CA GLU A 99 -9.05 -10.24 13.58
C GLU A 99 -10.28 -9.55 12.98
N ALA A 100 -11.40 -9.62 13.67
CA ALA A 100 -12.59 -8.89 13.28
C ALA A 100 -12.49 -7.44 13.76
N PRO A 101 -12.59 -6.43 12.89
CA PRO A 101 -12.67 -5.06 13.35
C PRO A 101 -13.97 -4.82 14.14
N PRO A 102 -13.97 -3.95 15.16
CA PRO A 102 -15.11 -3.79 16.08
C PRO A 102 -16.38 -3.27 15.40
N ARG A 103 -16.24 -2.54 14.30
CA ARG A 103 -17.36 -2.04 13.49
C ARG A 103 -17.19 -2.46 12.05
N GLN A 104 -18.21 -3.15 11.51
CA GLN A 104 -18.18 -3.67 10.15
C GLN A 104 -19.40 -3.20 9.36
N ASP A 105 -19.17 -2.84 8.09
CA ASP A 105 -20.26 -2.61 7.15
C ASP A 105 -20.88 -3.96 6.77
N PRO A 106 -22.21 -4.14 6.94
CA PRO A 106 -22.86 -5.43 6.67
C PRO A 106 -22.77 -5.87 5.20
N LYS A 107 -22.55 -4.93 4.26
CA LYS A 107 -22.34 -5.23 2.85
C LYS A 107 -20.88 -5.57 2.51
N LYS A 108 -19.95 -5.27 3.41
CA LYS A 108 -18.51 -5.43 3.23
C LYS A 108 -17.85 -6.01 4.49
N PRO A 109 -18.35 -7.14 5.03
CA PRO A 109 -17.79 -7.71 6.25
C PRO A 109 -16.35 -8.19 6.04
N VAL A 110 -15.53 -8.07 7.08
CA VAL A 110 -14.18 -8.64 7.12
C VAL A 110 -14.27 -10.11 7.53
N ARG A 111 -13.89 -10.99 6.63
CA ARG A 111 -13.90 -12.47 6.80
C ARG A 111 -12.50 -13.06 6.72
N GLY A 112 -11.49 -12.20 6.56
CA GLY A 112 -10.12 -12.64 6.41
C GLY A 112 -9.95 -13.58 5.20
N PHE A 113 -9.17 -14.63 5.39
CA PHE A 113 -8.92 -15.65 4.36
C PHE A 113 -10.13 -16.53 4.01
N SER A 114 -11.23 -16.41 4.76
CA SER A 114 -12.51 -17.07 4.42
C SER A 114 -13.41 -16.21 3.53
N CYS A 115 -12.94 -15.05 3.05
CA CYS A 115 -13.71 -14.19 2.16
C CYS A 115 -13.91 -14.89 0.80
N PRO A 116 -15.17 -15.18 0.37
CA PRO A 116 -15.43 -15.88 -0.89
C PRO A 116 -15.32 -14.96 -2.12
N ARG A 117 -15.31 -13.65 -1.91
CA ARG A 117 -15.28 -12.67 -3.00
C ARG A 117 -13.87 -12.36 -3.42
N ARG A 118 -13.68 -12.24 -4.75
CA ARG A 118 -12.41 -11.90 -5.37
C ARG A 118 -12.25 -10.38 -5.49
N GLU A 119 -11.06 -9.91 -5.30
CA GLU A 119 -10.67 -8.52 -5.63
C GLU A 119 -10.12 -8.48 -7.06
N VAL A 120 -10.93 -8.03 -8.01
CA VAL A 120 -10.57 -8.06 -9.45
C VAL A 120 -9.25 -7.34 -9.73
N SER A 121 -9.01 -6.21 -9.06
CA SER A 121 -7.74 -5.49 -9.20
C SER A 121 -6.55 -6.31 -8.72
N GLY A 122 -6.72 -7.03 -7.63
CA GLY A 122 -5.70 -7.93 -7.10
C GLY A 122 -5.45 -9.14 -7.98
N VAL A 123 -6.53 -9.79 -8.46
CA VAL A 123 -6.42 -10.90 -9.43
C VAL A 123 -5.61 -10.50 -10.65
N ARG A 124 -5.90 -9.31 -11.22
CA ARG A 124 -5.19 -8.80 -12.40
C ARG A 124 -3.72 -8.51 -12.08
N LEU A 125 -3.45 -7.77 -11.01
CA LEU A 125 -2.10 -7.33 -10.65
C LEU A 125 -1.19 -8.52 -10.32
N TRP A 126 -1.59 -9.34 -9.36
CA TRP A 126 -0.79 -10.50 -8.94
C TRP A 126 -0.72 -11.56 -10.02
N GLY A 127 -1.78 -11.76 -10.82
CA GLY A 127 -1.78 -12.67 -11.95
C GLY A 127 -0.80 -12.25 -13.06
N MET A 128 -0.67 -10.94 -13.34
CA MET A 128 0.34 -10.43 -14.27
C MET A 128 1.76 -10.69 -13.77
N PHE A 129 2.02 -10.42 -12.47
CA PHE A 129 3.34 -10.69 -11.88
C PHE A 129 3.66 -12.19 -11.84
N ALA A 130 2.69 -13.03 -11.48
CA ALA A 130 2.85 -14.48 -11.48
C ALA A 130 3.18 -15.00 -12.89
N LYS A 131 2.49 -14.51 -13.92
CA LYS A 131 2.77 -14.88 -15.31
C LYS A 131 4.16 -14.47 -15.77
N ARG A 132 4.63 -13.27 -15.39
CA ARG A 132 5.93 -12.74 -15.83
C ARG A 132 7.10 -13.34 -15.07
N PHE A 133 6.99 -13.47 -13.75
CA PHE A 133 8.10 -13.83 -12.87
C PHE A 133 8.05 -15.30 -12.40
N GLY A 134 6.94 -15.99 -12.56
CA GLY A 134 6.72 -17.36 -12.10
C GLY A 134 6.54 -17.45 -10.58
N THR A 135 7.58 -17.14 -9.84
CA THR A 135 7.57 -17.24 -8.36
C THR A 135 7.60 -15.86 -7.70
N PRO A 136 7.01 -15.73 -6.49
CA PRO A 136 7.07 -14.49 -5.73
C PRO A 136 8.50 -14.09 -5.38
N GLN A 137 9.38 -15.05 -5.10
CA GLN A 137 10.80 -14.77 -4.82
C GLN A 137 11.49 -14.02 -5.95
N ARG A 138 11.26 -14.43 -7.21
CA ARG A 138 11.79 -13.74 -8.40
C ARG A 138 11.21 -12.33 -8.54
N PHE A 139 9.93 -12.15 -8.27
CA PHE A 139 9.31 -10.83 -8.32
C PHE A 139 9.89 -9.93 -7.22
N PHE A 140 9.86 -10.38 -5.99
CA PHE A 140 10.27 -9.58 -4.83
C PHE A 140 11.80 -9.43 -4.68
N ALA A 141 12.60 -10.10 -5.48
CA ALA A 141 14.04 -9.80 -5.53
C ALA A 141 14.29 -8.31 -5.83
N ASP A 142 13.57 -7.77 -6.82
CA ASP A 142 13.75 -6.40 -7.30
C ASP A 142 12.52 -5.50 -7.15
N HIS A 143 11.37 -6.05 -6.79
CA HIS A 143 10.10 -5.33 -6.78
C HIS A 143 9.45 -5.35 -5.40
N PHE A 144 8.65 -4.32 -5.10
CA PHE A 144 7.79 -4.30 -3.93
C PHE A 144 6.46 -3.60 -4.26
N VAL A 145 5.39 -3.95 -3.53
CA VAL A 145 4.05 -3.36 -3.72
C VAL A 145 3.56 -2.81 -2.40
N LEU A 146 3.05 -1.58 -2.40
CA LEU A 146 2.38 -0.99 -1.24
C LEU A 146 1.14 -0.20 -1.66
N ASN A 147 0.28 0.12 -0.70
CA ASN A 147 -0.73 1.16 -0.84
C ASN A 147 -0.26 2.44 -0.16
N TYR A 148 -0.49 3.57 -0.82
CA TYR A 148 -0.15 4.89 -0.31
C TYR A 148 -0.91 5.21 1.00
N CYS A 149 -2.24 5.04 0.99
CA CYS A 149 -3.09 5.20 2.17
C CYS A 149 -3.42 3.82 2.76
N PRO A 150 -3.30 3.59 4.08
CA PRO A 150 -3.55 2.29 4.69
C PRO A 150 -5.02 2.05 5.03
N LEU A 151 -5.90 3.05 4.84
CA LEU A 151 -7.29 3.03 5.28
C LEU A 151 -8.25 2.87 4.11
N ALA A 152 -9.34 2.12 4.34
CA ALA A 152 -10.46 2.03 3.42
C ALA A 152 -11.69 2.75 4.03
N PHE A 153 -12.31 3.62 3.26
CA PHE A 153 -13.47 4.41 3.67
C PHE A 153 -14.72 3.91 2.98
N LEU A 154 -15.80 3.78 3.71
CA LEU A 154 -17.10 3.33 3.19
C LEU A 154 -18.20 4.33 3.52
N ALA A 155 -19.03 4.63 2.52
CA ALA A 155 -20.26 5.35 2.65
C ALA A 155 -21.43 4.42 2.27
N HIS A 156 -22.16 3.91 3.26
CA HIS A 156 -23.29 3.00 3.06
C HIS A 156 -22.97 1.80 2.15
N GLY A 157 -21.79 1.17 2.37
CA GLY A 157 -21.30 0.03 1.58
C GLY A 157 -20.65 0.38 0.24
N ARG A 158 -20.53 1.68 -0.10
CA ARG A 158 -19.78 2.15 -1.27
C ARG A 158 -18.38 2.59 -0.86
N ASN A 159 -17.38 2.23 -1.64
CA ASN A 159 -16.02 2.72 -1.40
C ASN A 159 -15.91 4.21 -1.68
N VAL A 160 -15.23 4.91 -0.77
CA VAL A 160 -14.83 6.31 -0.93
C VAL A 160 -13.31 6.34 -0.97
N THR A 161 -12.76 6.98 -1.98
CA THR A 161 -11.30 7.13 -2.11
C THR A 161 -10.80 8.32 -1.30
N PRO A 162 -9.53 8.32 -0.83
CA PRO A 162 -8.99 9.38 0.02
C PRO A 162 -9.12 10.80 -0.57
N ASP A 163 -9.06 10.94 -1.89
CA ASP A 163 -9.21 12.23 -2.58
C ASP A 163 -10.60 12.85 -2.45
N LYS A 164 -11.61 12.06 -2.09
CA LYS A 164 -13.00 12.50 -1.90
C LYS A 164 -13.34 12.84 -0.46
N LEU A 165 -12.40 12.69 0.45
CA LEU A 165 -12.57 13.14 1.83
C LEU A 165 -12.51 14.67 1.90
N PRO A 166 -13.23 15.30 2.85
CA PRO A 166 -13.09 16.74 3.12
C PRO A 166 -11.64 17.11 3.41
N ALA A 167 -11.24 18.31 3.02
CA ALA A 167 -9.86 18.78 3.18
C ALA A 167 -9.36 18.69 4.63
N ALA A 168 -10.22 19.02 5.61
CA ALA A 168 -9.89 18.96 7.03
C ALA A 168 -9.45 17.56 7.51
N VAL A 169 -9.97 16.50 6.90
CA VAL A 169 -9.59 15.10 7.17
C VAL A 169 -8.46 14.66 6.24
N ARG A 170 -8.63 15.00 4.96
CA ARG A 170 -7.75 14.53 3.88
C ARG A 170 -6.31 15.02 4.06
N GLU A 171 -6.12 16.33 4.24
CA GLU A 171 -4.76 16.90 4.21
C GLU A 171 -3.86 16.36 5.34
N PRO A 172 -4.31 16.30 6.63
CA PRO A 172 -3.50 15.70 7.68
C PRO A 172 -3.19 14.22 7.43
N LEU A 173 -4.18 13.44 6.92
CA LEU A 173 -3.97 12.05 6.59
C LEU A 173 -2.93 11.88 5.47
N LEU A 174 -3.06 12.65 4.38
CA LEU A 174 -2.13 12.58 3.25
C LEU A 174 -0.71 13.01 3.67
N THR A 175 -0.56 13.96 4.59
CA THR A 175 0.75 14.34 5.16
C THR A 175 1.44 13.14 5.81
N GLN A 176 0.71 12.32 6.59
CA GLN A 176 1.29 11.10 7.17
C GLN A 176 1.63 10.05 6.10
N CYS A 177 0.78 9.91 5.09
CA CYS A 177 1.03 8.99 3.98
C CYS A 177 2.26 9.41 3.15
N ASP A 178 2.44 10.70 2.89
CA ASP A 178 3.62 11.23 2.20
C ASP A 178 4.91 10.97 2.99
N ALA A 179 4.88 11.23 4.30
CA ALA A 179 6.02 10.96 5.17
C ALA A 179 6.41 9.47 5.16
N TYR A 180 5.40 8.59 5.22
CA TYR A 180 5.62 7.14 5.12
C TYR A 180 6.20 6.74 3.77
N LEU A 181 5.65 7.23 2.67
CA LEU A 181 6.15 6.94 1.33
C LEU A 181 7.61 7.36 1.16
N ARG A 182 7.96 8.58 1.60
CA ARG A 182 9.36 9.06 1.56
C ARG A 182 10.30 8.15 2.36
N ALA A 183 9.88 7.73 3.56
CA ALA A 183 10.68 6.85 4.40
C ALA A 183 10.85 5.46 3.77
N VAL A 184 9.80 4.90 3.13
CA VAL A 184 9.89 3.64 2.38
C VAL A 184 10.84 3.78 1.18
N VAL A 185 10.75 4.86 0.42
CA VAL A 185 11.64 5.14 -0.72
C VAL A 185 13.10 5.27 -0.24
N SER A 186 13.34 5.96 0.86
CA SER A 186 14.68 6.05 1.46
C SER A 186 15.22 4.68 1.91
N LEU A 187 14.35 3.82 2.45
CA LEU A 187 14.74 2.49 2.92
C LEU A 187 14.98 1.51 1.77
N LEU A 188 14.09 1.46 0.80
CA LEU A 188 14.13 0.49 -0.31
C LEU A 188 14.99 0.97 -1.50
N GLN A 189 15.27 2.26 -1.59
CA GLN A 189 16.10 2.90 -2.61
C GLN A 189 15.74 2.48 -4.06
N PRO A 190 14.47 2.64 -4.48
CA PRO A 190 14.05 2.25 -5.82
C PRO A 190 14.62 3.18 -6.88
N GLU A 191 14.89 2.63 -8.06
CA GLU A 191 15.16 3.40 -9.28
C GLU A 191 13.87 3.93 -9.90
N TRP A 192 12.79 3.16 -9.74
CA TRP A 192 11.47 3.44 -10.29
C TRP A 192 10.39 3.37 -9.22
N VAL A 193 9.52 4.38 -9.20
CA VAL A 193 8.26 4.32 -8.46
C VAL A 193 7.11 4.31 -9.46
N VAL A 194 6.38 3.22 -9.51
CA VAL A 194 5.26 3.00 -10.43
C VAL A 194 3.96 3.29 -9.71
N GLY A 195 3.32 4.40 -10.05
CA GLY A 195 1.96 4.68 -9.59
C GLY A 195 0.93 3.81 -10.31
N ILE A 196 0.16 3.01 -9.56
CA ILE A 196 -0.92 2.19 -10.11
C ILE A 196 -2.15 3.07 -10.29
N GLY A 197 -2.29 3.64 -11.48
CA GLY A 197 -3.29 4.64 -11.83
C GLY A 197 -2.82 6.08 -11.64
N GLN A 198 -3.47 7.00 -12.35
CA GLN A 198 -3.05 8.41 -12.42
C GLN A 198 -3.03 9.12 -11.07
N TRP A 199 -4.01 8.83 -10.19
CA TRP A 199 -4.05 9.47 -8.87
C TRP A 199 -2.82 9.09 -8.05
N ALA A 200 -2.51 7.80 -7.96
CA ALA A 200 -1.34 7.33 -7.22
C ALA A 200 -0.04 7.93 -7.80
N THR A 201 0.10 7.97 -9.13
CA THR A 201 1.26 8.58 -9.78
C THR A 201 1.43 10.05 -9.42
N LYS A 202 0.35 10.85 -9.53
CA LYS A 202 0.37 12.28 -9.18
C LYS A 202 0.77 12.47 -7.71
N ARG A 203 0.18 11.68 -6.81
CA ARG A 203 0.47 11.81 -5.38
C ARG A 203 1.89 11.40 -5.04
N VAL A 204 2.39 10.31 -5.62
CA VAL A 204 3.80 9.89 -5.49
C VAL A 204 4.74 11.02 -5.95
N ALA A 205 4.50 11.57 -7.14
CA ALA A 205 5.32 12.67 -7.65
C ALA A 205 5.32 13.89 -6.71
N GLN A 206 4.15 14.28 -6.20
CA GLN A 206 4.03 15.38 -5.23
C GLN A 206 4.77 15.08 -3.92
N ALA A 207 4.58 13.88 -3.36
CA ALA A 207 5.22 13.47 -2.11
C ALA A 207 6.75 13.45 -2.22
N LEU A 208 7.29 13.05 -3.37
CA LEU A 208 8.73 12.97 -3.59
C LEU A 208 9.36 14.30 -4.03
N ALA A 209 8.60 15.21 -4.64
CA ALA A 209 9.08 16.55 -4.98
C ALA A 209 9.22 17.45 -3.73
N CYS A 210 8.47 17.19 -2.68
CA CYS A 210 8.49 17.94 -1.43
C CYS A 210 9.68 17.51 -0.55
N THR A 211 10.91 17.85 -0.95
CA THR A 211 12.14 17.46 -0.25
C THR A 211 12.58 18.43 0.84
N ALA A 212 11.94 19.58 1.01
CA ALA A 212 12.39 20.66 1.86
C ALA A 212 11.28 21.22 2.76
N GLY A 213 11.05 20.58 3.86
CA GLY A 213 10.31 21.15 4.98
C GLY A 213 10.56 20.30 6.21
N LYS A 214 10.83 20.92 7.35
CA LYS A 214 11.04 20.30 8.67
C LYS A 214 9.80 19.56 9.20
N GLU A 215 9.03 18.88 8.33
CA GLU A 215 7.82 18.17 8.72
C GLU A 215 8.12 16.70 8.97
N ALA A 216 7.93 16.33 10.23
CA ALA A 216 7.71 15.00 10.77
C ALA A 216 8.32 13.83 9.96
N ALA A 217 9.65 13.81 9.83
CA ALA A 217 10.34 12.60 9.40
C ALA A 217 9.88 11.44 10.30
N ILE A 218 9.47 10.33 9.70
CA ILE A 218 9.34 9.08 10.46
C ILE A 218 10.77 8.65 10.75
N VAL A 219 11.30 9.11 11.89
CA VAL A 219 12.62 8.71 12.36
C VAL A 219 12.49 7.28 12.87
N LEU A 220 13.22 6.36 12.27
CA LEU A 220 13.42 5.05 12.86
C LEU A 220 14.19 5.25 14.18
N PRO A 221 13.85 4.54 15.27
CA PRO A 221 14.66 4.57 16.49
C PRO A 221 16.07 4.15 16.10
N GLU A 222 17.03 5.06 16.32
CA GLU A 222 18.44 4.80 16.06
C GLU A 222 18.91 3.63 16.92
N LYS A 223 19.38 2.57 16.29
CA LYS A 223 20.22 1.57 16.95
C LYS A 223 21.66 2.07 16.88
N GLY A 224 22.19 2.45 18.06
CA GLY A 224 23.59 2.53 18.42
C GLY A 224 24.57 2.98 17.33
N ASP A 225 25.25 4.04 17.66
CA ASP A 225 26.49 4.58 17.13
C ASP A 225 27.10 3.79 15.94
N ARG A 226 26.82 4.24 14.72
CA ARG A 226 27.65 3.95 13.55
C ARG A 226 28.30 5.24 13.13
N PRO A 227 29.63 5.37 13.37
CA PRO A 227 30.35 6.54 12.92
C PRO A 227 30.34 6.63 11.40
N ASP A 228 30.11 7.85 10.92
CA ASP A 228 30.46 8.35 9.58
C ASP A 228 30.20 7.43 8.36
N ARG A 229 28.94 7.25 8.00
CA ARG A 229 28.64 7.03 6.59
C ARG A 229 28.39 8.40 5.94
N PRO A 230 29.18 8.78 4.92
CA PRO A 230 28.90 9.98 4.15
C PRO A 230 27.45 9.89 3.65
N ALA A 231 26.71 11.00 3.74
CA ALA A 231 25.35 11.10 3.22
C ALA A 231 25.38 10.73 1.72
N GLN A 232 25.11 9.47 1.41
CA GLN A 232 24.96 9.03 0.03
C GLN A 232 23.73 9.75 -0.52
N THR A 233 23.93 10.61 -1.48
CA THR A 233 22.87 11.25 -2.25
C THR A 233 22.06 10.13 -2.91
N ILE A 234 20.92 9.79 -2.33
CA ILE A 234 20.02 8.78 -2.92
C ILE A 234 19.42 9.43 -4.17
N PRO A 235 19.65 8.87 -5.38
CA PRO A 235 19.06 9.42 -6.58
C PRO A 235 17.54 9.45 -6.46
N THR A 236 16.94 10.57 -6.86
CA THR A 236 15.47 10.66 -6.90
C THR A 236 14.93 9.63 -7.89
N PRO A 237 14.01 8.74 -7.46
CA PRO A 237 13.49 7.70 -8.34
C PRO A 237 12.67 8.31 -9.49
N LYS A 238 12.70 7.65 -10.63
CA LYS A 238 11.82 8.00 -11.76
C LYS A 238 10.39 7.57 -11.43
N VAL A 239 9.44 8.49 -11.61
CA VAL A 239 8.01 8.20 -11.37
C VAL A 239 7.30 7.96 -12.68
N VAL A 240 6.64 6.81 -12.81
CA VAL A 240 5.89 6.42 -14.01
C VAL A 240 4.48 5.95 -13.66
N THR A 241 3.59 5.99 -14.64
CA THR A 241 2.19 5.55 -14.48
C THR A 241 2.00 4.17 -15.09
N MET A 242 1.28 3.30 -14.37
CA MET A 242 0.70 2.09 -14.91
C MET A 242 -0.83 2.18 -14.85
N LEU A 243 -1.52 1.66 -15.86
CA LEU A 243 -2.98 1.61 -15.91
C LEU A 243 -3.52 0.89 -14.65
N HIS A 244 -4.51 1.50 -13.97
CA HIS A 244 -5.11 0.88 -12.80
C HIS A 244 -5.93 -0.36 -13.18
N PRO A 245 -5.78 -1.50 -12.48
CA PRO A 245 -6.45 -2.77 -12.80
C PRO A 245 -7.95 -2.81 -12.45
N SER A 246 -8.57 -1.69 -12.09
CA SER A 246 -9.98 -1.64 -11.68
C SER A 246 -10.94 -2.06 -12.80
N PRO A 247 -11.95 -2.89 -12.48
CA PRO A 247 -13.02 -3.21 -13.44
C PRO A 247 -13.89 -1.98 -13.80
N ALA A 248 -13.84 -0.93 -13.00
CA ALA A 248 -14.51 0.34 -13.30
C ALA A 248 -13.83 1.12 -14.44
N SER A 249 -12.60 0.76 -14.83
CA SER A 249 -11.90 1.39 -15.95
C SER A 249 -12.22 0.66 -17.26
N PRO A 250 -12.88 1.30 -18.25
CA PRO A 250 -13.13 0.69 -19.57
C PRO A 250 -11.83 0.25 -20.27
N ALA A 251 -10.76 1.00 -20.13
CA ALA A 251 -9.45 0.63 -20.67
C ALA A 251 -8.92 -0.67 -20.06
N ALA A 252 -9.05 -0.84 -18.76
CA ALA A 252 -8.61 -2.05 -18.06
C ALA A 252 -9.42 -3.31 -18.45
N ASN A 253 -10.64 -3.16 -18.96
CA ASN A 253 -11.46 -4.30 -19.38
C ASN A 253 -11.08 -4.82 -20.78
N ARG A 254 -10.20 -4.12 -21.49
CA ARG A 254 -9.70 -4.48 -22.83
C ARG A 254 -8.27 -5.03 -22.76
N GLY A 255 -8.03 -6.08 -21.98
CA GLY A 255 -6.72 -6.72 -21.88
C GLY A 255 -5.72 -5.94 -21.02
N TRP A 256 -6.10 -5.62 -19.78
CA TRP A 256 -5.32 -4.81 -18.85
C TRP A 256 -3.86 -5.24 -18.73
N ALA A 257 -3.57 -6.55 -18.61
CA ALA A 257 -2.22 -7.03 -18.37
C ALA A 257 -1.26 -6.70 -19.52
N ALA A 258 -1.70 -6.86 -20.76
CA ALA A 258 -0.88 -6.53 -21.94
C ALA A 258 -0.58 -5.02 -21.99
N GLN A 259 -1.58 -4.17 -21.72
CA GLN A 259 -1.40 -2.73 -21.70
C GLN A 259 -0.44 -2.29 -20.57
N ALA A 260 -0.60 -2.87 -19.36
CA ALA A 260 0.27 -2.57 -18.22
C ALA A 260 1.73 -2.99 -18.50
N VAL A 261 1.94 -4.17 -19.09
CA VAL A 261 3.28 -4.64 -19.49
C VAL A 261 3.88 -3.68 -20.52
N ALA A 262 3.16 -3.35 -21.59
CA ALA A 262 3.65 -2.44 -22.63
C ALA A 262 4.01 -1.05 -22.05
N GLN A 263 3.22 -0.52 -21.12
CA GLN A 263 3.53 0.75 -20.44
C GLN A 263 4.84 0.68 -19.65
N LEU A 264 5.08 -0.42 -18.93
CA LEU A 264 6.28 -0.58 -18.13
C LEU A 264 7.52 -0.83 -18.98
N GLU A 265 7.40 -1.57 -20.09
CA GLU A 265 8.48 -1.79 -21.07
C GLU A 265 8.82 -0.49 -21.81
N THR A 266 7.83 0.26 -22.28
CA THR A 266 8.05 1.56 -22.94
C THR A 266 8.72 2.56 -22.00
N ALA A 267 8.40 2.52 -20.70
CA ALA A 267 9.02 3.37 -19.70
C ALA A 267 10.44 2.92 -19.29
N GLY A 268 10.90 1.74 -19.71
CA GLY A 268 12.21 1.18 -19.34
C GLY A 268 12.25 0.58 -17.93
N VAL A 269 11.08 0.28 -17.35
CA VAL A 269 11.00 -0.38 -16.04
C VAL A 269 11.34 -1.85 -16.13
N TRP A 270 10.95 -2.49 -17.26
CA TRP A 270 11.17 -3.91 -17.55
C TRP A 270 11.93 -4.13 -18.84
#